data_258488a2d81f2be9d416974715b74bdd
#
_entry.id   258488a2d81f2be9d416974715b74bdd
#
_cell.length_a   1.000
_cell.length_b   1.000
_cell.length_c   1.000
_cell.angle_alpha   90.00
_cell.angle_beta   90.00
_cell.angle_gamma   90.00
#
_symmetry.space_group_name_H-M   'P 1'
#
loop_
_entity.id
_entity.type
_entity.pdbx_description
1 polymer ?
#
loop_
_entity_poly.entity_id
_entity_poly.type
_entity_poly.pdbx_seq_one_letter_code
_entity_poly.pdbx_strand_id
1 'polypeptide(L)'
;MVETRYTTKCSRPASLARSLNPQEDVWDDFETLDKAKKVAKLKAFGKFDNTTEALEAAASLVDSKLSKGLKKFLKKHAEGETLGVVDAKLGSIIKEKLGIPCIYSSGVLELSRGLRYQLEGLLTGFDSDLKPMSLGLSHSLSRYKLKFSPDKVDTMIVQAIGLLDDLDKELNTYAMRVREWYGWHFPEMTKIVADNVKYAKAAKLMETRDKAAGIDFSEFLEEEEESAMKEAAIVSMGTEISGEDVINISALCDQVIALSEYRGQLFDYLRSRMAAIAPNLTVLVGELVGARLIAHVGSLVNLAKAPASTIQILGAEKALFRALKTKHETPKYGLIYHASLIGQASAKNKGKISRVLAAKCALGVRVDALGDTNDEGALGLEARAKVRCCRQGTVGSTIRRVLRKNCRAAGCCDGRAVHSQAFLYGRTRVLSLGLRRFLHGR
;
A
#
# COMPACT_ATOMS: atom_id res chain seq x y z
N MET A 1 -21.06 -22.35 8.04
CA MET A 1 -22.08 -22.60 7.00
C MET A 1 -21.58 -22.34 5.57
N VAL A 2 -20.40 -21.84 5.38
CA VAL A 2 -19.94 -21.39 4.06
C VAL A 2 -19.07 -22.40 3.33
N GLU A 3 -18.49 -23.34 4.05
CA GLU A 3 -17.49 -24.28 3.51
C GLU A 3 -18.09 -25.54 2.94
N THR A 4 -19.25 -25.89 3.41
CA THR A 4 -19.98 -27.09 2.97
C THR A 4 -21.43 -26.75 2.88
N ARG A 5 -22.07 -27.25 1.81
CA ARG A 5 -23.51 -27.17 1.63
C ARG A 5 -24.11 -28.34 2.40
N TYR A 6 -24.78 -28.07 3.51
CA TYR A 6 -25.53 -29.11 4.23
C TYR A 6 -26.90 -28.61 4.60
N THR A 7 -27.86 -29.55 4.59
CA THR A 7 -29.19 -29.35 5.14
C THR A 7 -29.37 -30.32 6.28
N THR A 8 -29.85 -29.83 7.41
CA THR A 8 -30.23 -30.65 8.55
C THR A 8 -31.73 -30.65 8.67
N LYS A 9 -32.33 -31.86 8.85
CA LYS A 9 -33.73 -32.01 9.14
C LYS A 9 -33.91 -31.91 10.65
N CYS A 10 -34.68 -30.94 11.10
CA CYS A 10 -35.04 -30.81 12.51
C CYS A 10 -36.31 -31.65 12.77
N SER A 11 -36.26 -32.49 13.76
CA SER A 11 -37.43 -33.35 14.15
C SER A 11 -38.53 -32.56 14.85
N ARG A 12 -38.30 -31.33 15.26
CA ARG A 12 -39.32 -30.46 15.84
C ARG A 12 -40.20 -29.82 14.77
N PRO A 13 -41.56 -29.88 14.91
CA PRO A 13 -42.46 -29.29 13.93
C PRO A 13 -42.33 -27.77 13.85
N ALA A 14 -42.50 -27.22 12.66
CA ALA A 14 -42.38 -25.77 12.37
C ALA A 14 -43.29 -24.87 13.22
N SER A 15 -44.38 -25.44 13.80
CA SER A 15 -45.27 -24.74 14.73
C SER A 15 -44.59 -24.37 16.06
N LEU A 16 -43.70 -25.22 16.56
CA LEU A 16 -42.94 -24.96 17.80
C LEU A 16 -41.85 -23.88 17.58
N ALA A 17 -41.30 -23.79 16.38
CA ALA A 17 -40.32 -22.74 16.05
C ALA A 17 -40.94 -21.31 16.09
N ARG A 18 -42.29 -21.20 16.05
CA ARG A 18 -42.99 -19.92 16.20
C ARG A 18 -43.35 -19.55 17.63
N SER A 19 -43.36 -20.49 18.55
CA SER A 19 -43.85 -20.33 19.94
C SER A 19 -42.77 -20.40 21.03
N LEU A 20 -41.52 -20.69 20.68
CA LEU A 20 -40.42 -20.78 21.63
C LEU A 20 -40.03 -19.39 22.16
N ASN A 21 -40.17 -19.20 23.47
CA ASN A 21 -39.43 -18.13 24.18
C ASN A 21 -37.94 -18.39 23.98
N PRO A 22 -37.17 -17.39 23.53
CA PRO A 22 -35.86 -17.65 22.90
C PRO A 22 -34.71 -17.98 23.84
N GLN A 23 -34.88 -18.10 25.14
CA GLN A 23 -33.74 -18.03 26.06
C GLN A 23 -33.37 -19.29 26.85
N GLU A 24 -34.24 -20.26 27.09
CA GLU A 24 -33.88 -21.31 28.03
C GLU A 24 -33.90 -22.75 27.46
N ASP A 25 -34.81 -23.09 26.55
CA ASP A 25 -35.05 -24.53 26.20
C ASP A 25 -34.22 -25.08 25.05
N VAL A 26 -33.65 -24.24 24.17
CA VAL A 26 -32.96 -24.71 22.96
C VAL A 26 -31.52 -25.11 23.21
N TRP A 27 -30.87 -24.44 24.17
CA TRP A 27 -29.46 -24.67 24.49
C TRP A 27 -29.25 -26.03 25.18
N ASP A 28 -30.16 -26.44 26.06
CA ASP A 28 -30.10 -27.72 26.77
C ASP A 28 -30.16 -28.93 25.82
N ASP A 29 -30.83 -28.79 24.66
CA ASP A 29 -30.90 -29.82 23.64
C ASP A 29 -29.58 -30.00 22.89
N PHE A 30 -28.70 -29.03 22.91
CA PHE A 30 -27.38 -29.04 22.23
C PHE A 30 -26.19 -29.16 23.19
N GLU A 31 -26.43 -29.34 24.49
CA GLU A 31 -25.38 -29.51 25.50
C GLU A 31 -24.53 -30.77 25.22
N THR A 32 -25.18 -31.87 24.87
CA THR A 32 -24.53 -33.14 24.58
C THR A 32 -24.79 -33.59 23.14
N LEU A 33 -23.80 -34.29 22.55
CA LEU A 33 -23.88 -34.79 21.16
C LEU A 33 -25.08 -35.72 20.93
N ASP A 34 -25.41 -36.56 21.92
CA ASP A 34 -26.50 -37.52 21.80
C ASP A 34 -27.88 -36.85 21.81
N LYS A 35 -28.05 -35.79 22.58
CA LYS A 35 -29.26 -34.96 22.55
C LYS A 35 -29.35 -34.23 21.19
N ALA A 36 -28.27 -33.66 20.71
CA ALA A 36 -28.21 -32.96 19.43
C ALA A 36 -28.56 -33.86 18.23
N LYS A 37 -28.09 -35.12 18.20
CA LYS A 37 -28.43 -36.13 17.17
C LYS A 37 -29.91 -36.52 17.15
N LYS A 38 -30.60 -36.41 18.28
CA LYS A 38 -32.07 -36.65 18.34
C LYS A 38 -32.85 -35.48 17.73
N VAL A 39 -32.38 -34.25 17.94
CA VAL A 39 -33.03 -33.03 17.47
C VAL A 39 -32.73 -32.74 16.00
N ALA A 40 -31.51 -32.96 15.57
CA ALA A 40 -31.08 -32.61 14.22
C ALA A 40 -30.37 -33.77 13.52
N LYS A 41 -30.82 -34.09 12.30
CA LYS A 41 -30.23 -35.11 11.43
C LYS A 41 -29.71 -34.48 10.15
N LEU A 42 -28.50 -34.86 9.72
CA LEU A 42 -27.93 -34.43 8.46
C LEU A 42 -28.73 -35.03 7.29
N LYS A 43 -29.31 -34.18 6.44
CA LYS A 43 -30.07 -34.61 5.26
C LYS A 43 -29.23 -34.71 4.00
N ALA A 44 -28.41 -33.70 3.77
CA ALA A 44 -27.56 -33.65 2.60
C ALA A 44 -26.29 -32.82 2.89
N PHE A 45 -25.24 -33.24 2.23
CA PHE A 45 -23.91 -32.60 2.32
C PHE A 45 -23.30 -32.44 0.92
N GLY A 46 -22.69 -31.34 0.62
CA GLY A 46 -22.00 -31.10 -0.65
C GLY A 46 -20.70 -30.34 -0.42
N LYS A 47 -19.61 -30.88 -0.94
CA LYS A 47 -18.29 -30.18 -0.95
C LYS A 47 -18.26 -29.19 -2.10
N PHE A 48 -17.39 -28.17 -1.97
CA PHE A 48 -17.01 -27.33 -3.10
C PHE A 48 -15.83 -27.97 -3.82
N ASP A 49 -15.83 -27.92 -5.14
CA ASP A 49 -14.79 -28.52 -5.96
C ASP A 49 -13.49 -27.65 -5.92
N ASN A 50 -13.67 -26.31 -5.86
CA ASN A 50 -12.58 -25.37 -5.89
C ASN A 50 -12.69 -24.32 -4.78
N THR A 51 -11.53 -23.82 -4.31
CA THR A 51 -11.46 -22.73 -3.33
C THR A 51 -12.03 -21.41 -3.88
N THR A 52 -11.93 -21.16 -5.19
CA THR A 52 -12.51 -20.00 -5.86
C THR A 52 -14.04 -20.02 -5.81
N GLU A 53 -14.67 -21.17 -6.07
CA GLU A 53 -16.13 -21.33 -5.95
C GLU A 53 -16.60 -21.11 -4.51
N ALA A 54 -15.85 -21.63 -3.53
CA ALA A 54 -16.14 -21.42 -2.11
C ALA A 54 -16.05 -19.95 -1.72
N LEU A 55 -15.04 -19.22 -2.23
CA LEU A 55 -14.86 -17.79 -1.98
C LEU A 55 -15.99 -16.96 -2.60
N GLU A 56 -16.37 -17.24 -3.86
CA GLU A 56 -17.50 -16.58 -4.51
C GLU A 56 -18.82 -16.83 -3.78
N ALA A 57 -19.03 -18.07 -3.33
CA ALA A 57 -20.21 -18.42 -2.54
C ALA A 57 -20.22 -17.68 -1.19
N ALA A 58 -19.07 -17.57 -0.53
CA ALA A 58 -18.93 -16.83 0.72
C ALA A 58 -19.18 -15.33 0.53
N ALA A 59 -18.59 -14.71 -0.50
CA ALA A 59 -18.82 -13.31 -0.85
C ALA A 59 -20.30 -13.04 -1.17
N SER A 60 -20.92 -13.93 -1.97
CA SER A 60 -22.35 -13.82 -2.30
C SER A 60 -23.24 -13.89 -1.06
N LEU A 61 -22.91 -14.75 -0.07
CA LEU A 61 -23.64 -14.85 1.18
C LEU A 61 -23.49 -13.61 2.07
N VAL A 62 -22.31 -13.00 2.09
CA VAL A 62 -22.08 -11.73 2.82
C VAL A 62 -22.95 -10.62 2.22
N ASP A 63 -23.11 -10.60 0.89
CA ASP A 63 -23.97 -9.65 0.19
C ASP A 63 -25.46 -10.04 0.19
N SER A 64 -25.84 -11.11 0.90
CA SER A 64 -27.21 -11.70 0.90
C SER A 64 -27.68 -12.12 -0.49
N LYS A 65 -26.77 -12.48 -1.41
CA LYS A 65 -27.06 -12.93 -2.77
C LYS A 65 -27.07 -14.47 -2.87
N LEU A 66 -27.91 -15.00 -3.74
CA LEU A 66 -27.98 -16.45 -3.99
C LEU A 66 -26.92 -16.89 -5.00
N SER A 67 -25.90 -17.64 -4.58
CA SER A 67 -24.89 -18.22 -5.47
C SER A 67 -25.49 -19.32 -6.38
N LYS A 68 -24.88 -19.53 -7.58
CA LYS A 68 -25.34 -20.55 -8.53
C LYS A 68 -25.30 -21.96 -7.93
N GLY A 69 -24.25 -22.26 -7.18
CA GLY A 69 -24.09 -23.55 -6.52
C GLY A 69 -25.10 -23.78 -5.41
N LEU A 70 -25.38 -22.76 -4.56
CA LEU A 70 -26.42 -22.85 -3.53
C LEU A 70 -27.82 -23.03 -4.16
N LYS A 71 -28.10 -22.36 -5.27
CA LYS A 71 -29.36 -22.53 -6.01
C LYS A 71 -29.56 -23.96 -6.48
N LYS A 72 -28.54 -24.60 -7.07
CA LYS A 72 -28.59 -25.99 -7.52
C LYS A 72 -28.79 -26.96 -6.35
N PHE A 73 -28.07 -26.73 -5.25
CA PHE A 73 -28.15 -27.57 -4.05
C PHE A 73 -29.53 -27.49 -3.38
N LEU A 74 -30.11 -26.31 -3.22
CA LEU A 74 -31.42 -26.12 -2.63
C LEU A 74 -32.54 -26.73 -3.51
N LYS A 75 -32.48 -26.57 -4.82
CA LYS A 75 -33.43 -27.24 -5.73
C LYS A 75 -33.42 -28.77 -5.56
N LYS A 76 -32.22 -29.36 -5.43
CA LYS A 76 -32.09 -30.83 -5.32
C LYS A 76 -32.56 -31.40 -3.98
N HIS A 77 -32.37 -30.64 -2.87
CA HIS A 77 -32.52 -31.21 -1.53
C HIS A 77 -33.59 -30.56 -0.65
N ALA A 78 -34.11 -29.38 -1.03
CA ALA A 78 -35.03 -28.59 -0.21
C ALA A 78 -36.41 -28.38 -0.90
N GLU A 79 -36.70 -29.02 -2.03
CA GLU A 79 -38.03 -28.94 -2.67
C GLU A 79 -39.11 -29.54 -1.76
N GLY A 80 -40.20 -28.78 -1.53
CA GLY A 80 -41.34 -29.20 -0.72
C GLY A 80 -41.19 -29.10 0.79
N GLU A 81 -40.06 -28.63 1.31
CA GLU A 81 -39.81 -28.44 2.74
C GLU A 81 -39.65 -26.97 3.14
N THR A 82 -39.97 -26.67 4.40
CA THR A 82 -39.77 -25.33 4.95
C THR A 82 -38.31 -25.13 5.36
N LEU A 83 -37.67 -24.06 4.86
CA LEU A 83 -36.27 -23.75 5.11
C LEU A 83 -36.13 -22.70 6.21
N GLY A 84 -35.42 -23.04 7.29
CA GLY A 84 -35.00 -22.06 8.30
C GLY A 84 -33.79 -21.28 7.83
N VAL A 85 -33.88 -19.96 7.75
CA VAL A 85 -32.80 -19.09 7.25
C VAL A 85 -32.38 -18.12 8.34
N VAL A 86 -31.06 -17.89 8.47
CA VAL A 86 -30.47 -16.97 9.45
C VAL A 86 -30.57 -15.52 8.99
N ASP A 87 -30.56 -15.26 7.68
CA ASP A 87 -30.66 -13.93 7.09
C ASP A 87 -32.03 -13.75 6.42
N ALA A 88 -32.81 -12.76 6.90
CA ALA A 88 -34.13 -12.46 6.37
C ALA A 88 -34.11 -12.05 4.88
N LYS A 89 -33.08 -11.27 4.45
CA LYS A 89 -32.92 -10.83 3.06
C LYS A 89 -32.67 -12.01 2.13
N LEU A 90 -31.77 -12.93 2.53
CA LEU A 90 -31.51 -14.15 1.76
C LEU A 90 -32.78 -15.04 1.69
N GLY A 91 -33.53 -15.13 2.77
CA GLY A 91 -34.79 -15.87 2.81
C GLY A 91 -35.82 -15.34 1.81
N SER A 92 -36.00 -14.03 1.71
CA SER A 92 -36.88 -13.40 0.71
C SER A 92 -36.48 -13.72 -0.73
N ILE A 93 -35.18 -13.64 -1.04
CA ILE A 93 -34.61 -13.95 -2.37
C ILE A 93 -34.81 -15.44 -2.72
N ILE A 94 -34.66 -16.36 -1.75
CA ILE A 94 -34.85 -17.77 -1.95
C ILE A 94 -36.34 -18.04 -2.24
N LYS A 95 -37.26 -17.43 -1.49
CA LYS A 95 -38.69 -17.55 -1.70
C LYS A 95 -39.10 -17.03 -3.09
N GLU A 96 -38.61 -15.91 -3.53
CA GLU A 96 -38.89 -15.34 -4.86
C GLU A 96 -38.35 -16.18 -6.00
N LYS A 97 -37.08 -16.65 -5.90
CA LYS A 97 -36.42 -17.36 -7.01
C LYS A 97 -36.63 -18.85 -7.07
N LEU A 98 -36.93 -19.48 -5.96
CA LEU A 98 -37.06 -20.95 -5.85
C LEU A 98 -38.46 -21.41 -5.40
N GLY A 99 -39.32 -20.51 -4.92
CA GLY A 99 -40.64 -20.85 -4.40
C GLY A 99 -40.62 -21.66 -3.08
N ILE A 100 -39.48 -21.78 -2.42
CA ILE A 100 -39.32 -22.52 -1.17
C ILE A 100 -39.82 -21.69 0.00
N PRO A 101 -40.73 -22.18 0.86
CA PRO A 101 -41.17 -21.44 2.04
C PRO A 101 -40.02 -21.28 3.04
N CYS A 102 -39.64 -20.02 3.36
CA CYS A 102 -38.58 -19.70 4.28
C CYS A 102 -39.14 -19.15 5.59
N ILE A 103 -38.59 -19.60 6.72
CA ILE A 103 -38.90 -19.10 8.06
C ILE A 103 -37.67 -18.44 8.65
N TYR A 104 -37.86 -17.20 9.15
CA TYR A 104 -36.87 -16.44 9.92
C TYR A 104 -37.50 -16.12 11.28
N SER A 105 -36.85 -16.57 12.36
CA SER A 105 -37.26 -16.28 13.74
C SER A 105 -36.05 -16.36 14.68
N SER A 106 -36.16 -15.76 15.88
CA SER A 106 -35.14 -15.88 16.91
C SER A 106 -34.84 -17.31 17.31
N GLY A 107 -35.85 -18.19 17.35
CA GLY A 107 -35.68 -19.62 17.61
C GLY A 107 -34.84 -20.32 16.53
N VAL A 108 -34.96 -19.93 15.25
CA VAL A 108 -34.11 -20.46 14.16
C VAL A 108 -32.68 -20.01 14.32
N LEU A 109 -32.44 -18.78 14.82
CA LEU A 109 -31.11 -18.29 15.12
C LEU A 109 -30.44 -19.10 16.23
N GLU A 110 -31.15 -19.38 17.32
CA GLU A 110 -30.63 -20.18 18.45
C GLU A 110 -30.37 -21.63 18.02
N LEU A 111 -31.30 -22.25 17.29
CA LEU A 111 -31.08 -23.57 16.68
C LEU A 111 -29.82 -23.61 15.79
N SER A 112 -29.60 -22.56 15.02
CA SER A 112 -28.40 -22.47 14.18
C SER A 112 -27.11 -22.32 14.97
N ARG A 113 -27.14 -21.64 16.13
CA ARG A 113 -26.01 -21.54 17.07
C ARG A 113 -25.70 -22.89 17.71
N GLY A 114 -26.72 -23.59 18.22
CA GLY A 114 -26.59 -24.91 18.80
C GLY A 114 -26.04 -25.94 17.78
N LEU A 115 -26.53 -25.92 16.54
CA LEU A 115 -26.02 -26.75 15.46
C LEU A 115 -24.55 -26.48 15.15
N ARG A 116 -24.12 -25.20 15.16
CA ARG A 116 -22.72 -24.86 14.94
C ARG A 116 -21.82 -25.32 16.08
N TYR A 117 -22.29 -25.28 17.32
CA TYR A 117 -21.54 -25.75 18.47
C TYR A 117 -21.23 -27.24 18.40
N GLN A 118 -22.19 -28.07 17.96
CA GLN A 118 -22.05 -29.52 17.82
C GLN A 118 -21.72 -29.99 16.40
N LEU A 119 -21.29 -29.08 15.51
CA LEU A 119 -21.14 -29.36 14.07
C LEU A 119 -20.15 -30.50 13.81
N GLU A 120 -19.03 -30.53 14.50
CA GLU A 120 -17.99 -31.56 14.34
C GLU A 120 -18.56 -32.95 14.62
N GLY A 121 -19.31 -33.12 15.69
CA GLY A 121 -19.91 -34.41 16.05
C GLY A 121 -21.13 -34.82 15.21
N LEU A 122 -21.82 -33.88 14.56
CA LEU A 122 -22.94 -34.12 13.68
C LEU A 122 -22.51 -34.50 12.24
N LEU A 123 -21.32 -34.07 11.81
CA LEU A 123 -20.72 -34.34 10.51
C LEU A 123 -19.73 -35.52 10.61
N THR A 124 -20.20 -36.68 11.10
CA THR A 124 -19.34 -37.88 11.20
C THR A 124 -18.73 -38.26 9.85
N GLY A 125 -17.40 -38.44 9.82
CA GLY A 125 -16.65 -38.83 8.61
C GLY A 125 -15.95 -37.66 7.85
N PHE A 126 -16.12 -36.42 8.29
CA PHE A 126 -15.49 -35.24 7.64
C PHE A 126 -14.66 -34.40 8.59
N ASP A 127 -14.38 -34.87 9.81
CA ASP A 127 -13.76 -34.11 10.88
C ASP A 127 -12.33 -33.69 10.53
N SER A 128 -11.55 -34.53 9.81
CA SER A 128 -10.19 -34.25 9.41
C SER A 128 -10.07 -33.11 8.39
N ASP A 129 -11.08 -32.93 7.54
CA ASP A 129 -11.04 -32.00 6.41
C ASP A 129 -11.62 -30.64 6.77
N LEU A 130 -12.57 -30.57 7.73
CA LEU A 130 -13.29 -29.33 8.06
C LEU A 130 -12.39 -28.23 8.62
N LYS A 131 -11.46 -28.55 9.52
CA LYS A 131 -10.56 -27.57 10.13
C LYS A 131 -9.59 -26.93 9.12
N PRO A 132 -8.84 -27.70 8.29
CA PRO A 132 -7.96 -27.11 7.28
C PRO A 132 -8.76 -26.36 6.21
N MET A 133 -9.95 -26.83 5.81
CA MET A 133 -10.80 -26.11 4.85
C MET A 133 -11.31 -24.78 5.42
N SER A 134 -11.75 -24.75 6.69
CA SER A 134 -12.21 -23.51 7.34
C SER A 134 -11.09 -22.49 7.47
N LEU A 135 -9.92 -22.94 7.82
CA LEU A 135 -8.73 -22.10 7.91
C LEU A 135 -8.36 -21.53 6.53
N GLY A 136 -8.32 -22.38 5.49
CA GLY A 136 -8.02 -21.97 4.12
C GLY A 136 -9.02 -20.94 3.57
N LEU A 137 -10.33 -21.18 3.80
CA LEU A 137 -11.36 -20.23 3.40
C LEU A 137 -11.28 -18.91 4.17
N SER A 138 -11.03 -18.96 5.49
CA SER A 138 -10.91 -17.75 6.31
C SER A 138 -9.74 -16.88 5.87
N HIS A 139 -8.59 -17.49 5.53
CA HIS A 139 -7.46 -16.78 4.94
C HIS A 139 -7.79 -16.15 3.57
N SER A 140 -8.44 -16.91 2.70
CA SER A 140 -8.85 -16.44 1.38
C SER A 140 -9.88 -15.31 1.47
N LEU A 141 -10.85 -15.41 2.38
CA LEU A 141 -11.84 -14.37 2.62
C LEU A 141 -11.21 -13.12 3.24
N SER A 142 -10.25 -13.28 4.14
CA SER A 142 -9.49 -12.16 4.72
C SER A 142 -8.70 -11.42 3.66
N ARG A 143 -8.04 -12.13 2.75
CA ARG A 143 -7.35 -11.52 1.59
C ARG A 143 -8.33 -10.75 0.71
N TYR A 144 -9.48 -11.35 0.39
CA TYR A 144 -10.51 -10.69 -0.41
C TYR A 144 -11.06 -9.43 0.26
N LYS A 145 -11.37 -9.48 1.57
CA LYS A 145 -11.85 -8.32 2.33
C LYS A 145 -10.82 -7.22 2.48
N LEU A 146 -9.53 -7.58 2.63
CA LEU A 146 -8.43 -6.64 2.70
C LEU A 146 -8.03 -6.12 1.31
N LYS A 147 -8.70 -6.59 0.23
CA LYS A 147 -8.33 -6.28 -1.16
C LYS A 147 -6.85 -6.52 -1.42
N PHE A 148 -6.34 -7.60 -0.87
CA PHE A 148 -4.96 -8.00 -1.08
C PHE A 148 -4.82 -8.45 -2.54
N SER A 149 -4.32 -7.56 -3.36
CA SER A 149 -3.90 -7.85 -4.72
C SER A 149 -2.41 -8.21 -4.68
N PRO A 150 -1.98 -9.36 -5.25
CA PRO A 150 -0.57 -9.69 -5.36
C PRO A 150 0.19 -8.64 -6.19
N ASP A 151 -0.50 -7.95 -7.09
CA ASP A 151 0.08 -6.88 -7.91
C ASP A 151 0.39 -5.61 -7.11
N LYS A 152 -0.25 -5.44 -5.94
CA LYS A 152 -0.04 -4.31 -5.03
C LYS A 152 0.89 -4.64 -3.85
N VAL A 153 1.85 -5.55 -4.06
CA VAL A 153 2.87 -5.87 -3.05
C VAL A 153 3.87 -4.74 -2.95
N ASP A 154 3.82 -4.00 -1.87
CA ASP A 154 4.67 -2.84 -1.57
C ASP A 154 6.04 -3.22 -1.00
N THR A 155 6.21 -4.45 -0.50
CA THR A 155 7.49 -4.93 0.04
C THR A 155 8.63 -4.85 -0.98
N MET A 156 8.34 -5.11 -2.27
CA MET A 156 9.32 -4.98 -3.35
C MET A 156 9.80 -3.54 -3.53
N ILE A 157 8.91 -2.56 -3.36
CA ILE A 157 9.30 -1.13 -3.41
C ILE A 157 10.20 -0.79 -2.22
N VAL A 158 9.86 -1.26 -1.02
CA VAL A 158 10.64 -1.01 0.19
C VAL A 158 12.05 -1.58 0.07
N GLN A 159 12.18 -2.81 -0.44
CA GLN A 159 13.48 -3.44 -0.66
C GLN A 159 14.26 -2.78 -1.79
N ALA A 160 13.61 -2.45 -2.91
CA ALA A 160 14.26 -1.80 -4.05
C ALA A 160 14.82 -0.42 -3.69
N ILE A 161 14.11 0.39 -2.92
CA ILE A 161 14.62 1.70 -2.51
C ILE A 161 15.76 1.59 -1.50
N GLY A 162 15.71 0.60 -0.58
CA GLY A 162 16.82 0.30 0.32
C GLY A 162 18.09 -0.08 -0.45
N LEU A 163 17.95 -1.00 -1.42
CA LEU A 163 19.05 -1.41 -2.28
C LEU A 163 19.59 -0.23 -3.12
N LEU A 164 18.72 0.64 -3.65
CA LEU A 164 19.13 1.82 -4.40
C LEU A 164 19.94 2.79 -3.54
N ASP A 165 19.50 3.05 -2.30
CA ASP A 165 20.23 3.91 -1.37
C ASP A 165 21.59 3.30 -0.95
N ASP A 166 21.72 1.98 -0.88
CA ASP A 166 22.98 1.29 -0.61
C ASP A 166 23.91 1.30 -1.84
N LEU A 167 23.37 1.05 -3.04
CA LEU A 167 24.12 1.21 -4.30
C LEU A 167 24.67 2.63 -4.49
N ASP A 168 23.91 3.67 -4.12
CA ASP A 168 24.38 5.05 -4.18
C ASP A 168 25.59 5.29 -3.26
N LYS A 169 25.62 4.68 -2.08
CA LYS A 169 26.77 4.76 -1.15
C LYS A 169 27.97 4.00 -1.68
N GLU A 170 27.76 2.77 -2.17
CA GLU A 170 28.81 1.93 -2.74
C GLU A 170 29.44 2.57 -3.96
N LEU A 171 28.60 3.06 -4.90
CA LEU A 171 29.06 3.75 -6.09
C LEU A 171 29.93 4.97 -5.74
N ASN A 172 29.51 5.78 -4.76
CA ASN A 172 30.32 6.90 -4.28
C ASN A 172 31.64 6.42 -3.67
N THR A 173 31.64 5.34 -2.90
CA THR A 173 32.85 4.81 -2.26
C THR A 173 33.85 4.31 -3.31
N TYR A 174 33.38 3.50 -4.26
CA TYR A 174 34.26 3.01 -5.35
C TYR A 174 34.76 4.13 -6.25
N ALA A 175 33.88 5.06 -6.63
CA ALA A 175 34.27 6.20 -7.45
C ALA A 175 35.33 7.09 -6.77
N MET A 176 35.22 7.31 -5.46
CA MET A 176 36.23 8.05 -4.70
C MET A 176 37.55 7.32 -4.65
N ARG A 177 37.55 5.98 -4.55
CA ARG A 177 38.79 5.17 -4.62
C ARG A 177 39.44 5.25 -6.00
N VAL A 178 38.65 5.16 -7.08
CA VAL A 178 39.17 5.34 -8.43
C VAL A 178 39.82 6.75 -8.57
N ARG A 179 39.16 7.81 -8.08
CA ARG A 179 39.69 9.17 -8.12
C ARG A 179 40.97 9.33 -7.30
N GLU A 180 41.05 8.71 -6.12
CA GLU A 180 42.25 8.76 -5.28
C GLU A 180 43.43 8.03 -5.95
N TRP A 181 43.22 6.81 -6.46
CA TRP A 181 44.28 6.01 -7.04
C TRP A 181 44.76 6.56 -8.38
N TYR A 182 43.84 6.85 -9.29
CA TYR A 182 44.20 7.42 -10.59
C TYR A 182 44.66 8.86 -10.49
N GLY A 183 44.20 9.60 -9.48
CA GLY A 183 44.62 10.99 -9.23
C GLY A 183 46.10 11.18 -8.88
N TRP A 184 46.83 10.11 -8.44
CA TRP A 184 48.27 10.15 -8.31
C TRP A 184 48.97 10.18 -9.68
N HIS A 185 48.39 9.55 -10.67
CA HIS A 185 48.91 9.52 -12.03
C HIS A 185 48.46 10.76 -12.82
N PHE A 186 47.20 11.20 -12.67
CA PHE A 186 46.66 12.34 -13.37
C PHE A 186 45.77 13.22 -12.47
N PRO A 187 46.38 14.09 -11.64
CA PRO A 187 45.62 14.89 -10.66
C PRO A 187 44.67 15.91 -11.27
N GLU A 188 45.01 16.48 -12.43
CA GLU A 188 44.28 17.53 -13.10
C GLU A 188 42.89 17.02 -13.58
N MET A 189 42.79 15.75 -14.00
CA MET A 189 41.55 15.17 -14.44
C MET A 189 40.46 15.22 -13.38
N THR A 190 40.81 15.16 -12.09
CA THR A 190 39.85 15.21 -10.98
C THR A 190 39.13 16.55 -10.92
N LYS A 191 39.75 17.63 -11.43
CA LYS A 191 39.18 18.99 -11.46
C LYS A 191 38.34 19.21 -12.74
N ILE A 192 38.74 18.60 -13.86
CA ILE A 192 38.12 18.77 -15.17
C ILE A 192 36.80 17.96 -15.22
N VAL A 193 36.86 16.69 -14.85
CA VAL A 193 35.68 15.80 -14.90
C VAL A 193 35.05 15.66 -13.52
N ALA A 194 33.95 16.37 -13.31
CA ALA A 194 33.23 16.36 -12.03
C ALA A 194 32.41 15.09 -11.84
N ASP A 195 31.87 14.52 -12.92
CA ASP A 195 31.02 13.32 -12.85
C ASP A 195 31.85 12.04 -12.64
N ASN A 196 31.44 11.24 -11.65
CA ASN A 196 32.13 10.01 -11.27
C ASN A 196 32.09 8.93 -12.36
N VAL A 197 30.98 8.81 -13.09
CA VAL A 197 30.82 7.79 -14.12
C VAL A 197 31.61 8.16 -15.37
N LYS A 198 31.56 9.44 -15.79
CA LYS A 198 32.39 9.96 -16.89
C LYS A 198 33.89 9.79 -16.58
N TYR A 199 34.27 10.09 -15.31
CA TYR A 199 35.65 9.92 -14.85
C TYR A 199 36.12 8.46 -14.94
N ALA A 200 35.34 7.50 -14.48
CA ALA A 200 35.66 6.08 -14.54
C ALA A 200 35.79 5.59 -15.99
N LYS A 201 34.89 6.02 -16.90
CA LYS A 201 34.95 5.69 -18.32
C LYS A 201 36.22 6.26 -18.98
N ALA A 202 36.53 7.52 -18.68
CA ALA A 202 37.72 8.18 -19.22
C ALA A 202 39.01 7.51 -18.70
N ALA A 203 39.11 7.22 -17.42
CA ALA A 203 40.25 6.54 -16.83
C ALA A 203 40.46 5.13 -17.42
N LYS A 204 39.36 4.38 -17.67
CA LYS A 204 39.42 3.06 -18.29
C LYS A 204 39.93 3.11 -19.74
N LEU A 205 39.46 4.06 -20.53
CA LEU A 205 39.86 4.19 -21.93
C LEU A 205 41.28 4.72 -22.09
N MET A 206 41.68 5.63 -21.21
CA MET A 206 42.99 6.28 -21.25
C MET A 206 44.10 5.34 -20.78
N GLU A 207 43.85 4.52 -19.76
CA GLU A 207 44.84 3.71 -19.06
C GLU A 207 46.05 4.55 -18.54
N THR A 208 46.85 5.09 -19.45
CA THR A 208 47.98 5.98 -19.16
C THR A 208 47.77 7.38 -19.80
N ARG A 209 48.22 8.45 -19.14
CA ARG A 209 48.06 9.83 -19.61
C ARG A 209 48.64 10.09 -21.00
N ASP A 210 49.71 9.34 -21.40
CA ASP A 210 50.35 9.50 -22.70
C ASP A 210 49.43 9.12 -23.87
N LYS A 211 48.49 8.21 -23.66
CA LYS A 211 47.50 7.79 -24.64
C LYS A 211 46.38 8.80 -24.84
N ALA A 212 46.23 9.79 -23.94
CA ALA A 212 45.12 10.76 -23.94
C ALA A 212 45.04 11.54 -25.27
N ALA A 213 46.18 11.87 -25.90
CA ALA A 213 46.22 12.62 -27.13
C ALA A 213 45.64 11.88 -28.36
N GLY A 214 45.68 10.52 -28.32
CA GLY A 214 45.24 9.69 -29.47
C GLY A 214 43.82 9.11 -29.34
N ILE A 215 43.14 9.33 -28.24
CA ILE A 215 41.83 8.76 -27.95
C ILE A 215 40.73 9.81 -28.07
N ASP A 216 39.59 9.45 -28.68
CA ASP A 216 38.41 10.28 -28.75
C ASP A 216 37.51 10.00 -27.55
N PHE A 217 37.13 11.07 -26.82
CA PHE A 217 36.24 10.98 -25.64
C PHE A 217 34.87 11.61 -25.91
N SER A 218 34.59 12.00 -27.13
CA SER A 218 33.36 12.67 -27.56
C SER A 218 32.07 11.89 -27.27
N GLU A 219 32.16 10.57 -27.00
CA GLU A 219 31.01 9.73 -26.67
C GLU A 219 30.37 10.10 -25.31
N PHE A 220 31.16 10.59 -24.34
CA PHE A 220 30.66 10.84 -22.99
C PHE A 220 31.20 12.12 -22.33
N LEU A 221 32.21 12.81 -22.92
CA LEU A 221 32.71 14.10 -22.48
C LEU A 221 32.21 15.21 -23.43
N GLU A 222 32.11 16.42 -22.90
CA GLU A 222 31.86 17.61 -23.69
C GLU A 222 33.15 18.07 -24.38
N GLU A 223 33.06 18.73 -25.55
CA GLU A 223 34.23 19.17 -26.32
C GLU A 223 35.18 20.04 -25.50
N GLU A 224 34.62 20.89 -24.60
CA GLU A 224 35.40 21.73 -23.66
C GLU A 224 36.14 20.88 -22.62
N GLU A 225 35.51 19.85 -22.05
CA GLU A 225 36.12 18.94 -21.08
C GLU A 225 37.22 18.08 -21.75
N GLU A 226 37.00 17.63 -22.98
CA GLU A 226 37.95 16.82 -23.73
C GLU A 226 39.23 17.63 -24.10
N SER A 227 39.07 18.85 -24.64
CA SER A 227 40.19 19.72 -24.99
C SER A 227 41.03 20.09 -23.76
N ALA A 228 40.37 20.47 -22.67
CA ALA A 228 41.04 20.76 -21.40
C ALA A 228 41.79 19.57 -20.84
N MET A 229 41.23 18.34 -21.00
CA MET A 229 41.88 17.12 -20.54
C MET A 229 43.12 16.77 -21.40
N LYS A 230 43.05 16.92 -22.71
CA LYS A 230 44.18 16.67 -23.62
C LYS A 230 45.32 17.69 -23.41
N GLU A 231 45.00 18.97 -23.17
CA GLU A 231 45.98 20.00 -22.80
C GLU A 231 46.65 19.70 -21.45
N ALA A 232 45.85 19.34 -20.45
CA ALA A 232 46.34 19.00 -19.11
C ALA A 232 47.23 17.75 -19.11
N ALA A 233 46.98 16.77 -19.99
CA ALA A 233 47.78 15.57 -20.10
C ALA A 233 49.25 15.85 -20.53
N ILE A 234 49.47 16.90 -21.34
CA ILE A 234 50.81 17.28 -21.80
C ILE A 234 51.67 17.88 -20.66
N VAL A 235 51.02 18.62 -19.75
CA VAL A 235 51.71 19.42 -18.69
C VAL A 235 51.45 18.81 -17.30
N SER A 236 50.99 17.58 -17.21
CA SER A 236 50.61 16.97 -15.95
C SER A 236 51.80 16.72 -15.01
N MET A 237 51.61 17.01 -13.72
CA MET A 237 52.56 16.76 -12.64
C MET A 237 52.41 15.37 -11.98
N GLY A 238 51.60 14.48 -12.54
CA GLY A 238 51.36 13.15 -11.98
C GLY A 238 52.57 12.24 -12.05
N THR A 239 52.61 11.24 -11.19
CA THR A 239 53.64 10.18 -11.16
C THR A 239 53.38 9.12 -12.23
N GLU A 240 54.42 8.39 -12.61
CA GLU A 240 54.27 7.21 -13.45
C GLU A 240 53.48 6.12 -12.71
N ILE A 241 52.71 5.36 -13.45
CA ILE A 241 51.87 4.26 -12.92
C ILE A 241 52.44 2.91 -13.35
N SER A 242 52.40 1.92 -12.47
CA SER A 242 52.79 0.56 -12.83
C SER A 242 51.69 -0.14 -13.64
N GLY A 243 52.10 -1.15 -14.46
CA GLY A 243 51.13 -1.93 -15.23
C GLY A 243 50.13 -2.70 -14.35
N GLU A 244 50.55 -3.14 -13.16
CA GLU A 244 49.69 -3.85 -12.21
C GLU A 244 48.64 -2.88 -11.61
N ASP A 245 49.00 -1.64 -11.34
CA ASP A 245 48.10 -0.64 -10.82
C ASP A 245 47.05 -0.26 -11.88
N VAL A 246 47.44 -0.15 -13.15
CA VAL A 246 46.49 0.12 -14.26
C VAL A 246 45.45 -0.97 -14.36
N ILE A 247 45.83 -2.26 -14.22
CA ILE A 247 44.88 -3.38 -14.25
C ILE A 247 43.88 -3.29 -13.09
N ASN A 248 44.37 -3.00 -11.87
CA ASN A 248 43.55 -2.89 -10.70
C ASN A 248 42.56 -1.68 -10.78
N ILE A 249 43.05 -0.54 -11.27
CA ILE A 249 42.20 0.66 -11.47
C ILE A 249 41.17 0.41 -12.58
N SER A 250 41.53 -0.25 -13.67
CA SER A 250 40.61 -0.62 -14.73
C SER A 250 39.48 -1.54 -14.20
N ALA A 251 39.84 -2.55 -13.37
CA ALA A 251 38.84 -3.41 -12.75
C ALA A 251 37.88 -2.65 -11.82
N LEU A 252 38.37 -1.65 -11.06
CA LEU A 252 37.54 -0.77 -10.25
C LEU A 252 36.63 0.12 -11.11
N CYS A 253 37.15 0.65 -12.22
CA CYS A 253 36.34 1.42 -13.18
C CYS A 253 35.22 0.59 -13.75
N ASP A 254 35.46 -0.67 -14.10
CA ASP A 254 34.44 -1.59 -14.57
C ASP A 254 33.33 -1.82 -13.54
N GLN A 255 33.69 -1.98 -12.29
CA GLN A 255 32.71 -2.09 -11.21
C GLN A 255 31.86 -0.83 -11.05
N VAL A 256 32.45 0.38 -11.13
CA VAL A 256 31.71 1.66 -11.05
C VAL A 256 30.72 1.77 -12.21
N ILE A 257 31.14 1.40 -13.42
CA ILE A 257 30.27 1.44 -14.61
C ILE A 257 29.12 0.44 -14.45
N ALA A 258 29.41 -0.80 -14.08
CA ALA A 258 28.40 -1.86 -13.91
C ALA A 258 27.39 -1.50 -12.80
N LEU A 259 27.84 -0.97 -11.65
CA LEU A 259 26.98 -0.53 -10.56
C LEU A 259 26.10 0.65 -10.99
N SER A 260 26.63 1.58 -11.80
CA SER A 260 25.86 2.70 -12.35
C SER A 260 24.76 2.24 -13.31
N GLU A 261 25.04 1.27 -14.17
CA GLU A 261 24.06 0.67 -15.08
C GLU A 261 22.96 -0.07 -14.31
N TYR A 262 23.36 -0.88 -13.33
CA TYR A 262 22.41 -1.60 -12.47
C TYR A 262 21.52 -0.63 -11.67
N ARG A 263 22.08 0.45 -11.16
CA ARG A 263 21.33 1.54 -10.51
C ARG A 263 20.26 2.11 -11.45
N GLY A 264 20.59 2.34 -12.72
CA GLY A 264 19.65 2.79 -13.74
C GLY A 264 18.49 1.80 -13.95
N GLN A 265 18.80 0.52 -14.14
CA GLN A 265 17.81 -0.54 -14.30
C GLN A 265 16.89 -0.67 -13.08
N LEU A 266 17.45 -0.58 -11.87
CA LEU A 266 16.67 -0.63 -10.63
C LEU A 266 15.76 0.59 -10.48
N PHE A 267 16.20 1.77 -10.92
CA PHE A 267 15.38 2.97 -10.94
C PHE A 267 14.18 2.84 -11.88
N ASP A 268 14.39 2.32 -13.09
CA ASP A 268 13.30 2.08 -14.06
C ASP A 268 12.31 1.02 -13.57
N TYR A 269 12.82 -0.03 -12.94
CA TYR A 269 11.98 -1.03 -12.26
C TYR A 269 11.11 -0.38 -11.18
N LEU A 270 11.72 0.42 -10.31
CA LEU A 270 11.01 1.12 -9.23
C LEU A 270 9.96 2.09 -9.78
N ARG A 271 10.27 2.81 -10.85
CA ARG A 271 9.34 3.70 -11.56
C ARG A 271 8.12 2.95 -12.08
N SER A 272 8.33 1.82 -12.74
CA SER A 272 7.26 0.97 -13.26
C SER A 272 6.37 0.44 -12.13
N ARG A 273 6.97 -0.04 -11.04
CA ARG A 273 6.21 -0.54 -9.87
C ARG A 273 5.44 0.54 -9.13
N MET A 274 6.04 1.71 -8.95
CA MET A 274 5.37 2.85 -8.34
C MET A 274 4.18 3.34 -9.17
N ALA A 275 4.27 3.35 -10.49
CA ALA A 275 3.16 3.69 -11.37
C ALA A 275 1.99 2.69 -11.25
N ALA A 276 2.29 1.39 -11.08
CA ALA A 276 1.27 0.36 -10.91
C ALA A 276 0.61 0.36 -9.52
N ILE A 277 1.40 0.59 -8.45
CA ILE A 277 0.93 0.43 -7.07
C ILE A 277 0.33 1.72 -6.50
N ALA A 278 0.95 2.87 -6.76
CA ALA A 278 0.57 4.16 -6.19
C ALA A 278 0.62 5.29 -7.22
N PRO A 279 -0.23 5.27 -8.27
CA PRO A 279 -0.20 6.26 -9.34
C PRO A 279 -0.47 7.68 -8.85
N ASN A 280 -1.44 7.88 -7.94
CA ASN A 280 -1.77 9.20 -7.42
C ASN A 280 -0.64 9.80 -6.58
N LEU A 281 0.01 8.98 -5.74
CA LEU A 281 1.16 9.42 -4.96
C LEU A 281 2.33 9.80 -5.87
N THR A 282 2.62 8.99 -6.89
CA THR A 282 3.70 9.21 -7.86
C THR A 282 3.53 10.53 -8.61
N VAL A 283 2.33 10.83 -9.08
CA VAL A 283 2.01 12.10 -9.76
C VAL A 283 2.22 13.30 -8.84
N LEU A 284 1.92 13.19 -7.53
CA LEU A 284 2.00 14.31 -6.59
C LEU A 284 3.42 14.61 -6.13
N VAL A 285 4.18 13.59 -5.78
CA VAL A 285 5.47 13.74 -5.06
C VAL A 285 6.66 13.31 -5.92
N GLY A 286 6.44 12.45 -6.87
CA GLY A 286 7.47 11.80 -7.68
C GLY A 286 7.80 10.38 -7.20
N GLU A 287 8.44 9.60 -8.06
CA GLU A 287 8.67 8.17 -7.87
C GLU A 287 9.57 7.90 -6.65
N LEU A 288 10.75 8.51 -6.60
CA LEU A 288 11.73 8.30 -5.52
C LEU A 288 11.22 8.75 -4.15
N VAL A 289 10.63 9.95 -4.10
CA VAL A 289 10.14 10.48 -2.82
C VAL A 289 8.93 9.69 -2.34
N GLY A 290 8.06 9.27 -3.26
CA GLY A 290 6.93 8.37 -2.97
C GLY A 290 7.40 7.02 -2.41
N ALA A 291 8.38 6.38 -3.07
CA ALA A 291 8.97 5.12 -2.61
C ALA A 291 9.64 5.25 -1.23
N ARG A 292 10.39 6.35 -0.98
CA ARG A 292 10.99 6.62 0.33
C ARG A 292 9.94 6.83 1.42
N LEU A 293 8.81 7.48 1.12
CA LEU A 293 7.71 7.63 2.07
C LEU A 293 7.08 6.26 2.43
N ILE A 294 6.88 5.39 1.45
CA ILE A 294 6.36 4.02 1.67
C ILE A 294 7.36 3.21 2.50
N ALA A 295 8.65 3.23 2.13
CA ALA A 295 9.70 2.51 2.83
C ALA A 295 9.86 2.94 4.28
N HIS A 296 9.78 4.26 4.56
CA HIS A 296 9.91 4.78 5.92
C HIS A 296 8.78 4.34 6.85
N VAL A 297 7.58 4.16 6.31
CA VAL A 297 6.39 3.68 7.06
C VAL A 297 6.27 2.16 7.03
N GLY A 298 6.96 1.49 6.10
CA GLY A 298 7.03 0.04 5.94
C GLY A 298 5.94 -0.55 5.04
N SER A 299 4.80 0.15 4.80
CA SER A 299 3.77 -0.29 3.86
C SER A 299 2.88 0.85 3.38
N LEU A 300 2.30 0.67 2.17
CA LEU A 300 1.33 1.62 1.60
C LEU A 300 0.06 1.74 2.47
N VAL A 301 -0.42 0.62 3.02
CA VAL A 301 -1.59 0.58 3.90
C VAL A 301 -1.34 1.35 5.20
N ASN A 302 -0.16 1.23 5.78
CA ASN A 302 0.21 2.00 6.96
C ASN A 302 0.33 3.49 6.66
N LEU A 303 0.85 3.85 5.48
CA LEU A 303 0.91 5.23 5.00
C LEU A 303 -0.51 5.80 4.81
N ALA A 304 -1.46 5.02 4.31
CA ALA A 304 -2.87 5.41 4.18
C ALA A 304 -3.57 5.68 5.53
N LYS A 305 -3.17 4.97 6.59
CA LYS A 305 -3.65 5.20 7.96
C LYS A 305 -3.05 6.46 8.59
N ALA A 306 -1.88 6.91 8.11
CA ALA A 306 -1.20 8.08 8.65
C ALA A 306 -1.99 9.38 8.36
N PRO A 307 -2.11 10.30 9.34
CA PRO A 307 -2.67 11.62 9.09
C PRO A 307 -1.71 12.48 8.27
N ALA A 308 -2.24 13.47 7.58
CA ALA A 308 -1.45 14.38 6.72
C ALA A 308 -0.32 15.10 7.47
N SER A 309 -0.49 15.40 8.76
CA SER A 309 0.55 15.99 9.61
C SER A 309 1.76 15.07 9.79
N THR A 310 1.53 13.77 9.92
CA THR A 310 2.60 12.76 9.99
C THR A 310 3.33 12.67 8.66
N ILE A 311 2.60 12.60 7.53
CA ILE A 311 3.20 12.56 6.18
C ILE A 311 4.06 13.80 5.92
N GLN A 312 3.66 14.97 6.44
CA GLN A 312 4.45 16.19 6.31
C GLN A 312 5.81 16.10 6.99
N ILE A 313 5.92 15.39 8.12
CA ILE A 313 7.10 15.40 9.00
C ILE A 313 7.90 14.09 8.88
N LEU A 314 7.40 13.08 8.16
CA LEU A 314 8.11 11.82 7.94
C LEU A 314 9.56 12.07 7.51
N GLY A 315 10.50 11.36 8.18
CA GLY A 315 11.95 11.52 7.99
C GLY A 315 12.59 12.60 8.87
N ALA A 316 11.80 13.43 9.55
CA ALA A 316 12.27 14.45 10.48
C ALA A 316 11.85 14.20 11.94
N GLU A 317 11.50 12.96 12.28
CA GLU A 317 10.96 12.59 13.61
C GLU A 317 11.96 12.88 14.72
N LYS A 318 13.23 12.53 14.52
CA LYS A 318 14.30 12.79 15.51
C LYS A 318 14.45 14.27 15.79
N ALA A 319 14.38 15.12 14.75
CA ALA A 319 14.42 16.57 14.87
C ALA A 319 13.19 17.11 15.60
N LEU A 320 11.99 16.57 15.30
CA LEU A 320 10.76 16.94 15.99
C LEU A 320 10.82 16.63 17.48
N PHE A 321 11.23 15.42 17.87
CA PHE A 321 11.35 15.04 19.28
C PHE A 321 12.40 15.86 20.00
N ARG A 322 13.52 16.19 19.33
CA ARG A 322 14.55 17.10 19.89
C ARG A 322 13.97 18.49 20.12
N ALA A 323 13.28 19.07 19.13
CA ALA A 323 12.67 20.39 19.23
C ALA A 323 11.60 20.45 20.35
N LEU A 324 10.81 19.39 20.52
CA LEU A 324 9.82 19.31 21.60
C LEU A 324 10.47 19.25 23.00
N LYS A 325 11.60 18.52 23.15
CA LYS A 325 12.34 18.44 24.41
C LYS A 325 12.99 19.78 24.77
N THR A 326 13.57 20.46 23.77
CA THR A 326 14.29 21.72 23.97
C THR A 326 13.40 22.97 23.83
N LYS A 327 12.09 22.79 23.58
CA LYS A 327 11.10 23.87 23.39
C LYS A 327 11.47 24.85 22.25
N HIS A 328 12.20 24.36 21.23
CA HIS A 328 12.51 25.12 20.01
C HIS A 328 11.44 24.95 18.94
N GLU A 329 11.56 25.72 17.83
CA GLU A 329 10.66 25.59 16.69
C GLU A 329 10.68 24.17 16.09
N THR A 330 9.50 23.62 15.85
CA THR A 330 9.34 22.28 15.26
C THR A 330 9.66 22.29 13.75
N PRO A 331 10.21 21.20 13.19
CA PRO A 331 10.49 21.12 11.77
C PRO A 331 9.21 21.28 10.95
N LYS A 332 9.27 22.05 9.86
CA LYS A 332 8.12 22.37 9.01
C LYS A 332 7.85 21.31 7.95
N TYR A 333 8.83 20.47 7.59
CA TYR A 333 8.77 19.44 6.58
C TYR A 333 9.85 18.37 6.79
N GLY A 334 9.60 17.15 6.26
CA GLY A 334 10.53 16.01 6.28
C GLY A 334 10.91 15.59 4.85
N LEU A 335 10.83 14.28 4.53
CA LEU A 335 11.14 13.70 3.20
C LEU A 335 10.39 14.38 2.05
N ILE A 336 9.19 14.86 2.30
CA ILE A 336 8.35 15.53 1.30
C ILE A 336 9.00 16.81 0.73
N TYR A 337 10.03 17.37 1.43
CA TYR A 337 10.78 18.54 0.96
C TYR A 337 11.42 18.34 -0.41
N HIS A 338 11.84 17.12 -0.72
CA HIS A 338 12.50 16.77 -1.98
C HIS A 338 11.52 16.67 -3.16
N ALA A 339 10.20 16.81 -2.93
CA ALA A 339 9.23 16.84 -4.01
C ALA A 339 9.43 18.07 -4.90
N SER A 340 9.36 17.88 -6.23
CA SER A 340 9.57 18.94 -7.25
C SER A 340 8.67 20.16 -7.04
N LEU A 341 7.44 19.97 -6.57
CA LEU A 341 6.48 21.04 -6.30
C LEU A 341 6.92 21.97 -5.15
N ILE A 342 7.65 21.44 -4.18
CA ILE A 342 8.19 22.22 -3.05
C ILE A 342 9.53 22.87 -3.44
N GLY A 343 10.37 22.14 -4.20
CA GLY A 343 11.63 22.68 -4.72
C GLY A 343 11.45 23.97 -5.52
N GLN A 344 10.43 24.01 -6.36
CA GLN A 344 10.09 25.18 -7.20
C GLN A 344 9.40 26.32 -6.43
N ALA A 345 9.14 26.19 -5.14
CA ALA A 345 8.43 27.18 -4.34
C ALA A 345 9.39 28.20 -3.71
N SER A 346 8.92 29.46 -3.52
CA SER A 346 9.69 30.46 -2.79
C SER A 346 9.93 30.07 -1.34
N ALA A 347 11.05 30.43 -0.75
CA ALA A 347 11.46 30.05 0.61
C ALA A 347 10.37 30.36 1.67
N LYS A 348 9.69 31.50 1.56
CA LYS A 348 8.60 31.91 2.46
C LYS A 348 7.39 30.97 2.41
N ASN A 349 7.12 30.37 1.24
CA ASN A 349 5.91 29.56 1.00
C ASN A 349 6.17 28.05 1.10
N LYS A 350 7.42 27.57 1.17
CA LYS A 350 7.74 26.12 1.22
C LYS A 350 6.97 25.37 2.29
N GLY A 351 6.90 25.91 3.52
CA GLY A 351 6.18 25.26 4.62
C GLY A 351 4.66 25.24 4.44
N LYS A 352 4.08 26.25 3.78
CA LYS A 352 2.64 26.29 3.46
C LYS A 352 2.28 25.28 2.38
N ILE A 353 3.10 25.22 1.33
CA ILE A 353 2.91 24.30 0.20
C ILE A 353 3.11 22.85 0.66
N SER A 354 4.13 22.56 1.48
CA SER A 354 4.34 21.20 1.99
C SER A 354 3.16 20.69 2.82
N ARG A 355 2.50 21.57 3.60
CA ARG A 355 1.28 21.22 4.32
C ARG A 355 0.12 20.88 3.39
N VAL A 356 -0.09 21.67 2.34
CA VAL A 356 -1.13 21.42 1.34
C VAL A 356 -0.83 20.15 0.55
N LEU A 357 0.43 19.95 0.14
CA LEU A 357 0.86 18.76 -0.57
C LEU A 357 0.67 17.51 0.29
N ALA A 358 1.10 17.51 1.55
CA ALA A 358 0.89 16.40 2.47
C ALA A 358 -0.59 16.03 2.65
N ALA A 359 -1.48 17.04 2.73
CA ALA A 359 -2.92 16.80 2.78
C ALA A 359 -3.45 16.12 1.51
N LYS A 360 -2.94 16.51 0.34
CA LYS A 360 -3.33 15.87 -0.94
C LYS A 360 -2.71 14.48 -1.09
N CYS A 361 -1.47 14.28 -0.65
CA CYS A 361 -0.83 12.97 -0.60
C CYS A 361 -1.60 11.99 0.31
N ALA A 362 -2.06 12.44 1.48
CA ALA A 362 -2.86 11.61 2.37
C ALA A 362 -4.15 11.10 1.72
N LEU A 363 -4.80 11.93 0.90
CA LEU A 363 -5.99 11.52 0.15
C LEU A 363 -5.64 10.59 -1.01
N GLY A 364 -4.60 10.93 -1.81
CA GLY A 364 -4.13 10.10 -2.92
C GLY A 364 -3.72 8.70 -2.46
N VAL A 365 -2.93 8.60 -1.39
CA VAL A 365 -2.50 7.30 -0.84
C VAL A 365 -3.68 6.45 -0.36
N ARG A 366 -4.73 7.05 0.21
CA ARG A 366 -5.92 6.31 0.62
C ARG A 366 -6.68 5.75 -0.57
N VAL A 367 -6.76 6.51 -1.66
CA VAL A 367 -7.37 6.01 -2.92
C VAL A 367 -6.52 4.91 -3.53
N ASP A 368 -5.18 5.06 -3.58
CA ASP A 368 -4.27 4.05 -4.11
C ASP A 368 -4.32 2.74 -3.29
N ALA A 369 -4.41 2.84 -1.95
CA ALA A 369 -4.40 1.68 -1.06
C ALA A 369 -5.77 0.98 -0.95
N LEU A 370 -6.85 1.74 -0.90
CA LEU A 370 -8.19 1.26 -0.54
C LEU A 370 -9.22 1.40 -1.68
N GLY A 371 -8.90 2.14 -2.73
CA GLY A 371 -9.78 2.35 -3.87
C GLY A 371 -9.97 1.09 -4.72
N ASP A 372 -11.18 0.94 -5.27
CA ASP A 372 -11.56 -0.14 -6.20
C ASP A 372 -11.34 0.24 -7.66
N THR A 373 -11.14 1.52 -7.92
CA THR A 373 -11.07 2.07 -9.27
C THR A 373 -9.64 2.03 -9.80
N ASN A 374 -9.51 1.59 -11.03
CA ASN A 374 -8.29 1.74 -11.83
C ASN A 374 -8.13 3.21 -12.29
N ASP A 375 -8.31 4.15 -11.35
CA ASP A 375 -8.05 5.57 -11.62
C ASP A 375 -6.53 5.73 -11.82
N GLU A 376 -6.11 5.75 -13.07
CA GLU A 376 -4.72 5.91 -13.53
C GLU A 376 -4.09 7.26 -13.10
N GLY A 377 -4.28 7.65 -11.85
CA GLY A 377 -3.72 8.87 -11.27
C GLY A 377 -4.54 10.16 -11.53
N ALA A 378 -5.80 10.06 -11.97
CA ALA A 378 -6.66 11.22 -12.26
C ALA A 378 -6.81 12.15 -11.06
N LEU A 379 -7.04 11.60 -9.85
CA LEU A 379 -7.09 12.36 -8.61
C LEU A 379 -5.77 13.07 -8.31
N GLY A 380 -4.64 12.39 -8.59
CA GLY A 380 -3.30 12.95 -8.42
C GLY A 380 -3.06 14.16 -9.33
N LEU A 381 -3.47 14.08 -10.60
CA LEU A 381 -3.35 15.19 -11.55
C LEU A 381 -4.17 16.41 -11.14
N GLU A 382 -5.43 16.20 -10.73
CA GLU A 382 -6.28 17.28 -10.23
C GLU A 382 -5.71 17.93 -8.96
N ALA A 383 -5.24 17.11 -8.03
CA ALA A 383 -4.61 17.58 -6.80
C ALA A 383 -3.31 18.34 -7.07
N ARG A 384 -2.48 17.88 -8.04
CA ARG A 384 -1.26 18.57 -8.49
C ARG A 384 -1.56 19.94 -9.08
N ALA A 385 -2.60 20.05 -9.90
CA ALA A 385 -3.06 21.33 -10.44
C ALA A 385 -3.46 22.29 -9.31
N LYS A 386 -4.22 21.82 -8.31
CA LYS A 386 -4.61 22.63 -7.14
C LYS A 386 -3.40 23.13 -6.33
N VAL A 387 -2.38 22.28 -6.13
CA VAL A 387 -1.14 22.66 -5.42
C VAL A 387 -0.35 23.68 -6.24
N ARG A 388 -0.26 23.54 -7.57
CA ARG A 388 0.38 24.54 -8.45
C ARG A 388 -0.32 25.90 -8.36
N CYS A 389 -1.64 25.93 -8.39
CA CYS A 389 -2.40 27.17 -8.19
C CYS A 389 -2.11 27.82 -6.82
N CYS A 390 -2.01 27.01 -5.75
CA CYS A 390 -1.65 27.52 -4.42
C CYS A 390 -0.24 28.14 -4.39
N ARG A 391 0.70 27.62 -5.19
CA ARG A 391 2.07 28.13 -5.32
C ARG A 391 2.11 29.52 -5.93
N GLN A 392 1.29 29.77 -6.95
CA GLN A 392 1.26 31.05 -7.67
C GLN A 392 0.53 32.19 -6.92
N GLY A 393 0.03 31.91 -5.70
CA GLY A 393 -0.64 32.94 -4.89
C GLY A 393 -2.07 33.30 -5.34
N THR A 394 -2.55 32.75 -6.46
CA THR A 394 -3.83 33.09 -7.10
C THR A 394 -5.04 32.52 -6.35
N VAL A 395 -4.87 31.65 -5.37
CA VAL A 395 -5.95 30.80 -4.83
C VAL A 395 -6.69 31.43 -3.64
N GLY A 396 -6.15 32.50 -3.04
CA GLY A 396 -6.80 33.14 -1.89
C GLY A 396 -8.16 33.79 -2.18
N SER A 397 -8.38 34.26 -3.40
CA SER A 397 -9.62 34.94 -3.79
C SER A 397 -10.55 34.09 -4.65
N THR A 398 -10.02 33.27 -5.54
CA THR A 398 -10.80 32.55 -6.55
C THR A 398 -11.48 31.30 -5.99
N ILE A 399 -10.82 30.52 -5.12
CA ILE A 399 -11.46 29.35 -4.49
C ILE A 399 -12.57 29.78 -3.53
N ARG A 400 -12.40 30.85 -2.77
CA ARG A 400 -13.52 31.39 -1.97
C ARG A 400 -14.70 31.81 -2.86
N ARG A 401 -14.43 32.30 -4.06
CA ARG A 401 -15.46 32.71 -5.01
C ARG A 401 -16.15 31.53 -5.68
N VAL A 402 -15.41 30.48 -6.04
CA VAL A 402 -15.93 29.24 -6.67
C VAL A 402 -16.67 28.39 -5.65
N LEU A 403 -16.14 28.20 -4.43
CA LEU A 403 -16.85 27.51 -3.34
C LEU A 403 -18.13 28.23 -2.95
N ARG A 404 -18.15 29.57 -2.91
CA ARG A 404 -19.40 30.36 -2.69
C ARG A 404 -20.39 30.23 -3.86
N LYS A 405 -19.93 30.15 -5.10
CA LYS A 405 -20.80 29.92 -6.26
C LYS A 405 -21.41 28.51 -6.26
N ASN A 406 -20.63 27.49 -5.98
CA ASN A 406 -21.12 26.10 -5.94
C ASN A 406 -22.02 25.81 -4.73
N CYS A 407 -21.79 26.45 -3.57
CA CYS A 407 -22.72 26.38 -2.43
C CYS A 407 -24.03 27.12 -2.69
N ARG A 408 -24.01 28.22 -3.46
CA ARG A 408 -25.26 28.93 -3.86
C ARG A 408 -26.04 28.18 -4.92
N ALA A 409 -25.35 27.47 -5.84
CA ALA A 409 -26.02 26.66 -6.87
C ALA A 409 -26.62 25.36 -6.32
N ALA A 410 -26.09 24.84 -5.18
CA ALA A 410 -26.57 23.62 -4.53
C ALA A 410 -27.65 23.86 -3.45
N GLY A 411 -28.15 25.07 -3.25
CA GLY A 411 -29.25 25.38 -2.31
C GLY A 411 -28.97 25.10 -0.82
N CYS A 412 -27.71 24.88 -0.43
CA CYS A 412 -27.34 24.36 0.88
C CYS A 412 -26.68 25.36 1.83
N CYS A 413 -26.97 26.67 1.76
CA CYS A 413 -26.42 27.57 2.76
C CYS A 413 -27.33 28.77 3.00
N ASP A 414 -28.26 28.62 3.89
CA ASP A 414 -28.69 29.73 4.75
C ASP A 414 -27.59 29.98 5.79
N GLY A 415 -27.06 31.20 5.72
CA GLY A 415 -25.72 31.56 6.24
C GLY A 415 -25.60 31.75 7.74
N ARG A 416 -26.06 30.84 8.62
CA ARG A 416 -25.84 30.97 10.08
C ARG A 416 -25.45 29.73 10.87
N ALA A 417 -25.35 28.54 10.27
CA ALA A 417 -25.15 27.30 11.03
C ALA A 417 -23.84 26.60 10.87
N VAL A 418 -22.87 27.08 10.06
CA VAL A 418 -21.61 26.34 9.77
C VAL A 418 -20.42 26.82 10.60
N HIS A 419 -20.58 27.86 11.43
CA HIS A 419 -19.43 28.38 12.21
C HIS A 419 -19.28 27.79 13.62
N SER A 420 -20.21 26.98 14.12
CA SER A 420 -20.13 26.45 15.50
C SER A 420 -19.88 24.96 15.64
N GLN A 421 -20.02 24.13 14.61
CA GLN A 421 -19.80 22.68 14.74
C GLN A 421 -18.43 22.17 14.26
N ALA A 422 -17.70 22.91 13.44
CA ALA A 422 -16.34 22.52 13.02
C ALA A 422 -15.24 22.83 14.05
N PHE A 423 -15.55 23.56 15.13
CA PHE A 423 -14.59 23.98 16.14
C PHE A 423 -14.65 23.19 17.46
N LEU A 424 -15.66 22.34 17.66
CA LEU A 424 -15.85 21.59 18.91
C LEU A 424 -15.44 20.11 18.87
N TYR A 425 -15.06 19.56 17.70
CA TYR A 425 -14.60 18.16 17.59
C TYR A 425 -13.07 17.99 17.51
N GLY A 426 -12.29 19.05 17.71
CA GLY A 426 -10.82 19.07 17.52
C GLY A 426 -9.98 19.20 18.78
N ARG A 427 -10.51 19.19 19.98
CA ARG A 427 -9.66 19.58 21.13
C ARG A 427 -9.66 18.70 22.38
N THR A 428 -10.31 17.57 22.42
CA THR A 428 -10.13 16.69 23.62
C THR A 428 -10.26 15.22 23.23
N ARG A 429 -9.19 14.44 23.40
CA ARG A 429 -9.08 12.98 23.52
C ARG A 429 -8.27 12.17 22.51
N VAL A 430 -7.43 12.74 21.67
CA VAL A 430 -6.55 11.92 20.80
C VAL A 430 -5.08 11.91 21.24
N LEU A 431 -4.70 12.65 22.28
CA LEU A 431 -3.30 12.73 22.74
C LEU A 431 -2.89 11.70 23.79
N SER A 432 -3.79 10.84 24.30
CA SER A 432 -3.42 9.93 25.40
C SER A 432 -3.43 8.43 25.05
N LEU A 433 -3.89 8.00 23.91
CA LEU A 433 -4.00 6.57 23.56
C LEU A 433 -3.04 6.08 22.45
N GLY A 434 -2.42 6.97 21.70
CA GLY A 434 -1.47 6.60 20.62
C GLY A 434 -0.02 6.42 21.09
N LEU A 435 0.37 7.02 22.19
CA LEU A 435 1.77 7.06 22.66
C LEU A 435 2.21 5.91 23.56
N ARG A 436 1.29 5.10 24.07
CA ARG A 436 1.66 3.97 24.98
C ARG A 436 1.97 2.65 24.28
N ARG A 437 1.67 2.51 22.98
CA ARG A 437 1.95 1.26 22.24
C ARG A 437 3.27 1.26 21.47
N PHE A 438 3.97 2.38 21.38
CA PHE A 438 5.26 2.47 20.68
C PHE A 438 6.50 2.36 21.56
N LEU A 439 6.33 2.24 22.88
CA LEU A 439 7.46 2.18 23.84
C LEU A 439 7.71 0.79 24.44
N HIS A 440 6.99 -0.25 24.04
CA HIS A 440 7.19 -1.63 24.51
C HIS A 440 7.36 -2.64 23.39
N GLY A 441 8.08 -2.29 22.33
CA GLY A 441 8.47 -3.17 21.24
C GLY A 441 9.97 -3.07 21.00
N ARG A 442 10.71 -3.64 21.88
CA ARG A 442 11.96 -4.32 21.62
C ARG A 442 11.81 -5.67 22.16
#